data_e177de4d6223d3ddbf031f331b07267c
#
_entry.id   e177de4d6223d3ddbf031f331b07267c
#
_cell.length_a   1.000
_cell.length_b   1.000
_cell.length_c   1.000
_cell.angle_alpha   90.00
_cell.angle_beta   90.00
_cell.angle_gamma   90.00
#
_symmetry.space_group_name_H-M   'P 1'
#
loop_
_entity.id
_entity.type
_entity.pdbx_description
1 polymer ?
#
loop_
_entity_poly.entity_id
_entity_poly.type
_entity_poly.pdbx_seq_one_letter_code
_entity_poly.pdbx_strand_id
1 'polypeptide(L)'
;MIEVENLTKRYGDFLAVDKLTFSVDKGEILGFLGLNAAGKTTTMRMLTCYFPPTEGTAKVCGHDVFDESIRVREKVGYMPERVPLYNNMTVGDYLDFVADIKKLDFRKKSERLDYVFSRCGLEDAKDKLIR
;
A
#
# COMPACT_ATOMS: atom_id res chain seq x y z
N MET A 1 3.32 -13.14 -1.75
CA MET A 1 3.90 -13.46 -3.07
C MET A 1 3.66 -12.26 -3.98
N ILE A 2 4.72 -11.79 -4.64
CA ILE A 2 4.71 -10.73 -5.65
C ILE A 2 5.46 -11.26 -6.86
N GLU A 3 4.92 -11.06 -8.03
CA GLU A 3 5.55 -11.43 -9.31
C GLU A 3 5.55 -10.19 -10.20
N VAL A 4 6.71 -9.87 -10.77
CA VAL A 4 6.91 -8.68 -11.60
C VAL A 4 7.65 -9.08 -12.86
N GLU A 5 7.09 -8.76 -14.04
CA GLU A 5 7.64 -9.14 -15.32
C GLU A 5 7.72 -7.92 -16.25
N ASN A 6 8.95 -7.54 -16.62
CA ASN A 6 9.25 -6.44 -17.54
C ASN A 6 8.51 -5.14 -17.22
N LEU A 7 8.28 -4.89 -15.91
CA LEU A 7 7.50 -3.75 -15.44
C LEU A 7 8.19 -2.45 -15.82
N THR A 8 7.49 -1.60 -16.57
CA THR A 8 8.02 -0.35 -17.10
C THR A 8 7.08 0.80 -16.79
N LYS A 9 7.66 1.95 -16.44
CA LYS A 9 6.91 3.20 -16.26
C LYS A 9 7.58 4.36 -16.97
N ARG A 10 6.83 4.99 -17.88
CA ARG A 10 7.20 6.24 -18.56
C ARG A 10 6.28 7.38 -18.15
N TYR A 11 6.84 8.56 -18.06
CA TYR A 11 6.13 9.84 -17.90
C TYR A 11 6.57 10.74 -19.07
N GLY A 12 5.81 10.74 -20.17
CA GLY A 12 6.27 11.32 -21.41
C GLY A 12 7.58 10.66 -21.84
N ASP A 13 8.62 11.45 -22.04
CA ASP A 13 9.96 10.96 -22.44
C ASP A 13 10.81 10.43 -21.28
N PHE A 14 10.37 10.68 -20.03
CA PHE A 14 11.11 10.23 -18.85
C PHE A 14 10.80 8.77 -18.52
N LEU A 15 11.82 7.92 -18.56
CA LEU A 15 11.76 6.51 -18.18
C LEU A 15 12.08 6.36 -16.69
N ALA A 16 11.06 6.15 -15.88
CA ALA A 16 11.17 6.06 -14.41
C ALA A 16 11.48 4.65 -13.91
N VAL A 17 10.98 3.61 -14.60
CA VAL A 17 11.26 2.19 -14.35
C VAL A 17 11.40 1.51 -15.69
N ASP A 18 12.46 0.73 -15.89
CA ASP A 18 12.77 0.06 -17.14
C ASP A 18 12.83 -1.46 -16.96
N LYS A 19 11.87 -2.18 -17.54
CA LYS A 19 11.79 -3.64 -17.66
C LYS A 19 12.18 -4.40 -16.37
N LEU A 20 11.72 -3.90 -15.23
CA LEU A 20 12.01 -4.49 -13.93
C LEU A 20 11.35 -5.88 -13.83
N THR A 21 12.14 -6.89 -13.46
CA THR A 21 11.65 -8.26 -13.27
C THR A 21 12.20 -8.82 -11.96
N PHE A 22 11.32 -9.29 -11.07
CA PHE A 22 11.67 -9.98 -9.83
C PHE A 22 10.45 -10.70 -9.25
N SER A 23 10.68 -11.56 -8.28
CA SER A 23 9.63 -12.20 -7.48
C SER A 23 9.94 -12.13 -6.00
N VAL A 24 8.88 -12.18 -5.18
CA VAL A 24 8.96 -12.27 -3.71
C VAL A 24 8.01 -13.36 -3.25
N ASP A 25 8.51 -14.35 -2.54
CA ASP A 25 7.71 -15.46 -2.05
C ASP A 25 6.87 -15.10 -0.81
N LYS A 26 5.92 -15.97 -0.49
CA LYS A 26 5.09 -15.79 0.71
C LYS A 26 5.96 -15.92 1.96
N GLY A 27 5.89 -14.91 2.85
CA GLY A 27 6.64 -14.86 4.10
C GLY A 27 8.05 -14.27 3.95
N GLU A 28 8.48 -13.97 2.74
CA GLU A 28 9.76 -13.32 2.48
C GLU A 28 9.71 -11.81 2.77
N ILE A 29 10.83 -11.27 3.26
CA ILE A 29 11.08 -9.83 3.44
C ILE A 29 12.14 -9.41 2.43
N LEU A 30 11.75 -8.61 1.46
CA LEU A 30 12.65 -8.08 0.44
C LEU A 30 13.04 -6.63 0.74
N GLY A 31 14.35 -6.35 0.80
CA GLY A 31 14.88 -4.99 0.81
C GLY A 31 14.99 -4.43 -0.61
N PHE A 32 14.20 -3.38 -0.90
CA PHE A 32 14.24 -2.71 -2.21
C PHE A 32 15.13 -1.48 -2.16
N LEU A 33 16.43 -1.67 -2.45
CA LEU A 33 17.48 -0.67 -2.31
C LEU A 33 17.85 -0.01 -3.63
N GLY A 34 18.40 1.18 -3.59
CA GLY A 34 18.88 1.91 -4.76
C GLY A 34 19.04 3.40 -4.50
N LEU A 35 19.68 4.10 -5.42
CA LEU A 35 19.89 5.56 -5.34
C LEU A 35 18.55 6.32 -5.35
N ASN A 36 18.60 7.59 -4.95
CA ASN A 36 17.45 8.48 -5.12
C ASN A 36 17.13 8.61 -6.60
N ALA A 37 15.85 8.68 -6.93
CA ALA A 37 15.33 8.66 -8.31
C ALA A 37 15.50 7.35 -9.10
N ALA A 38 15.97 6.25 -8.49
CA ALA A 38 16.10 4.94 -9.15
C ALA A 38 14.76 4.20 -9.39
N GLY A 39 13.62 4.87 -9.30
CA GLY A 39 12.30 4.27 -9.58
C GLY A 39 11.68 3.50 -8.41
N LYS A 40 12.29 3.44 -7.23
CA LYS A 40 11.78 2.69 -6.06
C LYS A 40 10.34 3.04 -5.70
N THR A 41 10.08 4.31 -5.46
CA THR A 41 8.73 4.80 -5.12
C THR A 41 7.73 4.57 -6.25
N THR A 42 8.18 4.72 -7.51
CA THR A 42 7.36 4.46 -8.70
C THR A 42 6.95 2.99 -8.76
N THR A 43 7.89 2.07 -8.54
CA THR A 43 7.61 0.64 -8.47
C THR A 43 6.61 0.31 -7.37
N MET A 44 6.82 0.80 -6.14
CA MET A 44 5.89 0.58 -5.03
C MET A 44 4.48 1.12 -5.34
N ARG A 45 4.37 2.27 -6.00
CA ARG A 45 3.08 2.84 -6.41
C ARG A 45 2.38 2.01 -7.48
N MET A 46 3.11 1.37 -8.40
CA MET A 46 2.51 0.42 -9.36
C MET A 46 2.03 -0.84 -8.65
N LEU A 47 2.83 -1.44 -7.79
CA LEU A 47 2.47 -2.64 -7.02
C LEU A 47 1.29 -2.44 -6.06
N THR A 48 1.11 -1.21 -5.58
CA THR A 48 -0.03 -0.84 -4.72
C THR A 48 -1.22 -0.25 -5.49
N CYS A 49 -1.21 -0.37 -6.82
CA CYS A 49 -2.27 0.09 -7.72
C CYS A 49 -2.59 1.58 -7.60
N TYR A 50 -1.58 2.43 -7.29
CA TYR A 50 -1.77 3.89 -7.27
C TYR A 50 -1.89 4.44 -8.70
N PHE A 51 -1.13 3.91 -9.63
CA PHE A 51 -1.24 4.11 -11.08
C PHE A 51 -0.79 2.86 -11.85
N PRO A 52 -1.27 2.66 -13.10
CA PRO A 52 -0.89 1.50 -13.89
C PRO A 52 0.55 1.58 -14.42
N PRO A 53 1.19 0.44 -14.72
CA PRO A 53 2.41 0.40 -15.52
C PRO A 53 2.13 0.93 -16.95
N THR A 54 3.19 1.31 -17.67
CA THR A 54 3.12 1.63 -19.11
C THR A 54 3.27 0.37 -19.95
N GLU A 55 4.16 -0.54 -19.52
CA GLU A 55 4.40 -1.84 -20.14
C GLU A 55 4.75 -2.88 -19.07
N GLY A 56 4.65 -4.15 -19.42
CA GLY A 56 4.88 -5.25 -18.50
C GLY A 56 3.71 -5.48 -17.55
N THR A 57 3.88 -6.39 -16.62
CA THR A 57 2.84 -6.79 -15.68
C THR A 57 3.38 -7.03 -14.28
N ALA A 58 2.51 -6.96 -13.29
CA ALA A 58 2.82 -7.40 -11.93
C ALA A 58 1.60 -8.03 -11.28
N LYS A 59 1.84 -9.06 -10.46
CA LYS A 59 0.80 -9.70 -9.63
C LYS A 59 1.15 -9.59 -8.17
N VAL A 60 0.15 -9.29 -7.35
CA VAL A 60 0.27 -9.27 -5.90
C VAL A 60 -0.79 -10.19 -5.31
N CYS A 61 -0.35 -11.18 -4.53
CA CYS A 61 -1.21 -12.24 -3.99
C CYS A 61 -2.02 -12.97 -5.07
N GLY A 62 -1.45 -13.15 -6.27
CA GLY A 62 -2.08 -13.81 -7.41
C GLY A 62 -3.01 -12.94 -8.24
N HIS A 63 -3.20 -11.65 -7.89
CA HIS A 63 -4.05 -10.70 -8.60
C HIS A 63 -3.24 -9.70 -9.40
N ASP A 64 -3.65 -9.44 -10.65
CA ASP A 64 -3.00 -8.45 -11.49
C ASP A 64 -3.24 -7.02 -10.98
N VAL A 65 -2.16 -6.20 -10.96
CA VAL A 65 -2.20 -4.84 -10.42
C VAL A 65 -3.03 -3.86 -11.25
N PHE A 66 -3.30 -4.18 -12.51
CA PHE A 66 -4.11 -3.38 -13.41
C PHE A 66 -5.55 -3.89 -13.50
N ASP A 67 -5.74 -5.14 -13.92
CA ASP A 67 -7.05 -5.71 -14.18
C ASP A 67 -7.83 -6.02 -12.89
N GLU A 68 -7.14 -6.38 -11.81
CA GLU A 68 -7.73 -6.76 -10.53
C GLU A 68 -7.34 -5.81 -9.39
N SER A 69 -7.12 -4.54 -9.68
CA SER A 69 -6.56 -3.54 -8.74
C SER A 69 -7.32 -3.42 -7.42
N ILE A 70 -8.64 -3.65 -7.40
CA ILE A 70 -9.45 -3.63 -6.18
C ILE A 70 -9.08 -4.80 -5.28
N ARG A 71 -8.93 -6.01 -5.85
CA ARG A 71 -8.53 -7.21 -5.09
C ARG A 71 -7.12 -7.08 -4.52
N VAL A 72 -6.21 -6.50 -5.29
CA VAL A 72 -4.85 -6.19 -4.79
C VAL A 72 -4.92 -5.25 -3.59
N ARG A 73 -5.67 -4.14 -3.68
CA ARG A 73 -5.80 -3.16 -2.59
C ARG A 73 -6.44 -3.74 -1.33
N GLU A 74 -7.31 -4.73 -1.45
CA GLU A 74 -7.87 -5.45 -0.29
C GLU A 74 -6.82 -6.28 0.46
N LYS A 75 -5.76 -6.73 -0.23
CA LYS A 75 -4.68 -7.59 0.32
C LYS A 75 -3.45 -6.83 0.79
N VAL A 76 -3.27 -5.59 0.33
CA VAL A 76 -2.05 -4.80 0.55
C VAL A 76 -2.27 -3.78 1.66
N GLY A 77 -1.32 -3.71 2.61
CA GLY A 77 -1.09 -2.54 3.45
C GLY A 77 0.05 -1.71 2.84
N TYR A 78 -0.14 -0.39 2.77
CA TYR A 78 0.86 0.51 2.20
C TYR A 78 1.09 1.71 3.11
N MET A 79 2.34 1.92 3.48
CA MET A 79 2.77 3.10 4.24
C MET A 79 3.77 3.89 3.38
N PRO A 80 3.34 4.98 2.73
CA PRO A 80 4.22 5.85 1.97
C PRO A 80 5.10 6.71 2.90
N GLU A 81 6.16 7.30 2.36
CA GLU A 81 7.01 8.26 3.07
C GLU A 81 6.22 9.45 3.62
N ARG A 82 5.24 9.94 2.85
CA ARG A 82 4.28 10.96 3.30
C ARG A 82 2.89 10.34 3.28
N VAL A 83 2.34 10.14 4.47
CA VAL A 83 1.01 9.57 4.63
C VAL A 83 -0.02 10.70 4.49
N PRO A 84 -0.98 10.62 3.54
CA PRO A 84 -2.06 11.58 3.43
C PRO A 84 -3.09 11.32 4.53
N LEU A 85 -2.92 11.96 5.68
CA LEU A 85 -3.84 11.87 6.80
C LEU A 85 -4.87 13.02 6.77
N TYR A 86 -6.05 12.79 7.34
CA TYR A 86 -7.07 13.82 7.51
C TYR A 86 -6.89 14.53 8.85
N ASN A 87 -6.21 15.66 8.84
CA ASN A 87 -5.82 16.41 10.05
C ASN A 87 -7.01 16.94 10.87
N ASN A 88 -8.20 16.96 10.31
CA ASN A 88 -9.45 17.37 10.96
C ASN A 88 -10.22 16.20 11.59
N MET A 89 -9.72 14.99 11.47
CA MET A 89 -10.28 13.81 12.13
C MET A 89 -9.51 13.51 13.42
N THR A 90 -10.16 12.86 14.37
CA THR A 90 -9.45 12.21 15.48
C THR A 90 -8.76 10.93 15.00
N VAL A 91 -7.79 10.44 15.75
CA VAL A 91 -7.15 9.15 15.45
C VAL A 91 -8.18 8.02 15.42
N GLY A 92 -9.14 8.04 16.36
CA GLY A 92 -10.23 7.07 16.42
C GLY A 92 -11.12 7.10 15.18
N ASP A 93 -11.61 8.29 14.81
CA ASP A 93 -12.47 8.46 13.63
C ASP A 93 -11.76 8.03 12.34
N TYR A 94 -10.47 8.37 12.21
CA TYR A 94 -9.68 7.98 11.04
C TYR A 94 -9.50 6.46 10.94
N LEU A 95 -9.18 5.79 12.03
CA LEU A 95 -9.04 4.32 12.04
C LEU A 95 -10.38 3.62 11.78
N ASP A 96 -11.47 4.16 12.31
CA ASP A 96 -12.84 3.67 12.05
C ASP A 96 -13.19 3.79 10.57
N PHE A 97 -12.94 4.95 9.97
CA PHE A 97 -13.11 5.20 8.54
C PHE A 97 -12.26 4.25 7.67
N VAL A 98 -10.99 4.02 8.04
CA VAL A 98 -10.12 3.07 7.31
C VAL A 98 -10.65 1.64 7.42
N ALA A 99 -11.18 1.24 8.57
CA ALA A 99 -11.78 -0.07 8.78
C ALA A 99 -13.00 -0.28 7.84
N ASP A 100 -13.82 0.76 7.65
CA ASP A 100 -14.96 0.71 6.73
C ASP A 100 -14.52 0.62 5.26
N ILE A 101 -13.53 1.41 4.84
CA ILE A 101 -12.95 1.31 3.48
C ILE A 101 -12.40 -0.09 3.22
N LYS A 102 -11.74 -0.70 4.21
CA LYS A 102 -11.20 -2.05 4.12
C LYS A 102 -12.29 -3.13 4.27
N LYS A 103 -13.56 -2.74 4.39
CA LYS A 103 -14.71 -3.65 4.53
C LYS A 103 -14.53 -4.65 5.66
N LEU A 104 -14.01 -4.17 6.79
CA LEU A 104 -13.83 -5.01 7.95
C LEU A 104 -15.19 -5.46 8.49
N ASP A 105 -15.33 -6.75 8.80
CA ASP A 105 -16.55 -7.30 9.38
C ASP A 105 -16.93 -6.52 10.65
N PHE A 106 -18.15 -5.97 10.68
CA PHE A 106 -18.69 -5.18 11.79
C PHE A 106 -18.54 -5.89 13.15
N ARG A 107 -18.72 -7.21 13.18
CA ARG A 107 -18.61 -8.02 14.40
C ARG A 107 -17.19 -8.06 14.98
N LYS A 108 -16.18 -7.86 14.13
CA LYS A 108 -14.74 -7.90 14.48
C LYS A 108 -14.11 -6.51 14.53
N LYS A 109 -14.85 -5.48 14.12
CA LYS A 109 -14.32 -4.12 13.94
C LYS A 109 -13.77 -3.56 15.27
N SER A 110 -14.53 -3.63 16.36
CA SER A 110 -14.11 -3.13 17.65
C SER A 110 -12.83 -3.82 18.15
N GLU A 111 -12.83 -5.15 18.19
CA GLU A 111 -11.67 -5.95 18.62
C GLU A 111 -10.43 -5.63 17.77
N ARG A 112 -10.63 -5.43 16.46
CA ARG A 112 -9.52 -5.12 15.55
C ARG A 112 -8.97 -3.71 15.74
N LEU A 113 -9.83 -2.75 16.04
CA LEU A 113 -9.42 -1.38 16.37
C LEU A 113 -8.66 -1.35 17.70
N ASP A 114 -9.14 -2.02 18.73
CA ASP A 114 -8.46 -2.13 20.03
C ASP A 114 -7.08 -2.77 19.88
N TYR A 115 -6.98 -3.83 19.07
CA TYR A 115 -5.70 -4.44 18.72
C TYR A 115 -4.74 -3.45 18.06
N VAL A 116 -5.21 -2.64 17.10
CA VAL A 116 -4.37 -1.64 16.40
C VAL A 116 -3.94 -0.55 17.36
N PHE A 117 -4.85 -0.02 18.20
CA PHE A 117 -4.52 0.98 19.20
C PHE A 117 -3.38 0.49 20.11
N SER A 118 -3.53 -0.71 20.65
CA SER A 118 -2.52 -1.29 21.54
C SER A 118 -1.20 -1.58 20.83
N ARG A 119 -1.22 -2.15 19.64
CA ARG A 119 0.01 -2.49 18.90
C ARG A 119 0.80 -1.28 18.42
N CYS A 120 0.12 -0.15 18.22
CA CYS A 120 0.75 1.09 17.77
C CYS A 120 1.00 2.09 18.93
N GLY A 121 0.62 1.77 20.16
CA GLY A 121 0.77 2.68 21.31
C GLY A 121 -0.05 3.95 21.16
N LEU A 122 -1.28 3.82 20.64
CA LEU A 122 -2.17 4.94 20.32
C LEU A 122 -3.37 5.06 21.29
N GLU A 123 -3.40 4.31 22.38
CA GLU A 123 -4.52 4.27 23.33
C GLU A 123 -4.85 5.67 23.86
N ASP A 124 -3.83 6.44 24.26
CA ASP A 124 -3.97 7.80 24.79
C ASP A 124 -4.18 8.88 23.70
N ALA A 125 -4.16 8.48 22.44
CA ALA A 125 -4.31 9.38 21.30
C ALA A 125 -5.67 9.25 20.61
N LYS A 126 -6.54 8.33 21.03
CA LYS A 126 -7.79 7.99 20.36
C LYS A 126 -8.65 9.21 20.02
N ASP A 127 -8.82 10.11 20.99
CA ASP A 127 -9.67 11.30 20.88
C ASP A 127 -8.89 12.56 20.44
N LYS A 128 -7.59 12.43 20.14
CA LYS A 128 -6.77 13.56 19.69
C LYS A 128 -6.88 13.73 18.19
N LEU A 129 -6.88 15.00 17.73
CA LEU A 129 -6.79 15.32 16.31
C LEU A 129 -5.45 14.88 15.71
N ILE A 130 -5.50 14.39 14.49
CA ILE A 130 -4.32 14.10 13.67
C ILE A 130 -3.70 15.43 13.24
N ARG A 131 -2.49 15.71 13.70
CA ARG A 131 -1.76 16.94 13.37
C ARG A 131 -0.33 16.61 12.97
#